data_d622d8c5fbec01acb7bff9315e711831
#
_entry.id   d622d8c5fbec01acb7bff9315e711831
#
_cell.length_a   1.000
_cell.length_b   1.000
_cell.length_c   1.000
_cell.angle_alpha   90.00
_cell.angle_beta   90.00
_cell.angle_gamma   90.00
#
_symmetry.space_group_name_H-M   'P 1'
#
loop_
_entity.id
_entity.type
_entity.pdbx_description
1 polymer ?
#
loop_
_entity_poly.entity_id
_entity_poly.type
_entity_poly.pdbx_seq_one_letter_code
_entity_poly.pdbx_strand_id
1 'polypeptide(L)'
;MWRTETMRRASDQSSELTVRADVEIPERKLTLTLSLRENFDRGLQASHTVEIWGNPPAASLAGDIAGVPGIVAKESDTALRRPLIGTAVKVLGGHFLIGLSDREADRVHNLQMLKASAWLGIPMVYGNKQRAILVIEKGATGERVFADAFKAWKQ
;
A
#
# COMPACT_ATOMS: atom_id res chain seq x y z
N MET A 1 1.63 4.40 -11.75
CA MET A 1 0.60 5.43 -11.96
C MET A 1 -0.54 5.26 -10.97
N TRP A 2 -0.99 6.35 -10.40
CA TRP A 2 -2.07 6.37 -9.41
C TRP A 2 -3.43 6.51 -10.08
N ARG A 3 -4.42 5.77 -9.59
CA ARG A 3 -5.81 5.91 -10.01
C ARG A 3 -6.76 5.44 -8.92
N THR A 4 -8.02 5.84 -9.04
CA THR A 4 -9.09 5.26 -8.22
C THR A 4 -9.78 4.15 -9.01
N GLU A 5 -10.24 3.13 -8.30
CA GLU A 5 -11.09 2.08 -8.85
C GLU A 5 -12.31 1.93 -7.97
N THR A 6 -13.44 1.64 -8.58
CA THR A 6 -14.66 1.31 -7.87
C THR A 6 -14.80 -0.21 -7.81
N MET A 7 -14.93 -0.74 -6.62
CA MET A 7 -15.10 -2.16 -6.39
C MET A 7 -16.42 -2.42 -5.68
N ARG A 8 -17.03 -3.56 -5.95
CA ARG A 8 -18.25 -3.99 -5.24
C ARG A 8 -17.87 -4.84 -4.05
N ARG A 9 -18.52 -4.59 -2.93
CA ARG A 9 -18.39 -5.45 -1.76
C ARG A 9 -19.14 -6.75 -1.98
N ALA A 10 -18.51 -7.86 -1.61
CA ALA A 10 -19.15 -9.17 -1.71
C ALA A 10 -20.35 -9.31 -0.77
N SER A 11 -20.34 -8.60 0.38
CA SER A 11 -21.33 -8.74 1.43
C SER A 11 -22.68 -8.09 1.12
N ASP A 12 -22.69 -6.91 0.48
CA ASP A 12 -23.91 -6.12 0.30
C ASP A 12 -24.05 -5.48 -1.09
N GLN A 13 -23.17 -5.81 -2.02
CA GLN A 13 -23.14 -5.28 -3.39
C GLN A 13 -22.93 -3.75 -3.47
N SER A 14 -22.63 -3.08 -2.35
CA SER A 14 -22.33 -1.65 -2.38
C SER A 14 -20.98 -1.40 -3.05
N SER A 15 -20.83 -0.21 -3.63
CA SER A 15 -19.60 0.21 -4.27
C SER A 15 -18.67 0.87 -3.26
N GLU A 16 -17.39 0.61 -3.38
CA GLU A 16 -16.36 1.29 -2.58
C GLU A 16 -15.25 1.79 -3.51
N LEU A 17 -14.66 2.91 -3.12
CA LEU A 17 -13.56 3.50 -3.87
C LEU A 17 -12.23 2.96 -3.32
N THR A 18 -11.37 2.55 -4.24
CA THR A 18 -10.04 2.01 -3.93
C THR A 18 -8.98 2.91 -4.57
N VAL A 19 -7.94 3.22 -3.82
CA VAL A 19 -6.73 3.86 -4.35
C VAL A 19 -5.85 2.76 -4.90
N ARG A 20 -5.37 2.94 -6.13
CA ARG A 20 -4.49 1.96 -6.75
C ARG A 20 -3.29 2.62 -7.38
N ALA A 21 -2.13 1.98 -7.24
CA ALA A 21 -0.93 2.35 -7.95
C ALA A 21 -0.37 1.14 -8.68
N ASP A 22 -0.09 1.31 -9.95
CA ASP A 22 0.64 0.33 -10.74
C ASP A 22 2.03 0.89 -11.02
N VAL A 23 3.05 0.12 -10.66
CA VAL A 23 4.44 0.52 -10.76
C VAL A 23 5.19 -0.50 -11.59
N GLU A 24 5.98 -0.02 -12.53
CA GLU A 24 6.83 -0.85 -13.36
C GLU A 24 8.27 -0.36 -13.25
N ILE A 25 9.19 -1.29 -12.99
CA ILE A 25 10.62 -1.01 -12.94
C ILE A 25 11.28 -1.85 -14.02
N PRO A 26 11.38 -1.31 -15.26
CA PRO A 26 11.86 -2.10 -16.41
C PRO A 26 13.28 -2.64 -16.24
N GLU A 27 14.16 -1.88 -15.59
CA GLU A 27 15.56 -2.29 -15.38
C GLU A 27 15.66 -3.53 -14.52
N ARG A 28 14.67 -3.77 -13.65
CA ARG A 28 14.59 -4.93 -12.76
C ARG A 28 13.54 -5.92 -13.21
N LYS A 29 12.83 -5.63 -14.30
CA LYS A 29 11.69 -6.43 -14.79
C LYS A 29 10.68 -6.72 -13.69
N LEU A 30 10.50 -5.76 -12.79
CA LEU A 30 9.59 -5.86 -11.66
C LEU A 30 8.35 -5.05 -11.95
N THR A 31 7.18 -5.67 -11.78
CA THR A 31 5.91 -4.97 -11.72
C THR A 31 5.33 -5.10 -10.33
N LEU A 32 4.69 -4.04 -9.85
CA LEU A 32 4.10 -4.03 -8.52
C LEU A 32 2.81 -3.26 -8.56
N THR A 33 1.77 -3.81 -7.92
CA THR A 33 0.48 -3.15 -7.76
C THR A 33 0.22 -2.97 -6.28
N LEU A 34 -0.18 -1.76 -5.90
CA LEU A 34 -0.62 -1.43 -4.55
C LEU A 34 -2.07 -1.01 -4.60
N SER A 35 -2.89 -1.55 -3.69
CA SER A 35 -4.28 -1.15 -3.51
C SER A 35 -4.53 -0.78 -2.06
N LEU A 36 -5.14 0.37 -1.83
CA LEU A 36 -5.53 0.84 -0.50
C LEU A 36 -7.05 1.06 -0.49
N ARG A 37 -7.74 0.46 0.48
CA ARG A 37 -9.19 0.59 0.62
C ARG A 37 -9.61 0.51 2.08
N GLU A 38 -10.84 0.96 2.35
CA GLU A 38 -11.44 0.75 3.66
C GLU A 38 -11.63 -0.76 3.90
N ASN A 39 -11.53 -1.17 5.15
CA ASN A 39 -11.77 -2.57 5.52
C ASN A 39 -13.22 -2.74 5.98
N PHE A 40 -13.94 -3.65 5.33
CA PHE A 40 -15.29 -4.04 5.72
C PHE A 40 -15.39 -5.49 6.16
N ASP A 41 -14.26 -6.18 6.26
CA ASP A 41 -14.18 -7.54 6.79
C ASP A 41 -14.09 -7.47 8.31
N ARG A 42 -15.17 -7.88 8.98
CA ARG A 42 -15.25 -7.86 10.44
C ARG A 42 -14.33 -8.86 11.12
N GLY A 43 -13.86 -9.86 10.38
CA GLY A 43 -12.88 -10.82 10.86
C GLY A 43 -11.46 -10.26 10.93
N LEU A 44 -11.24 -9.07 10.34
CA LEU A 44 -9.95 -8.42 10.31
C LEU A 44 -10.01 -7.10 11.09
N GLN A 45 -9.20 -6.99 12.14
CA GLN A 45 -9.16 -5.78 12.97
C GLN A 45 -8.28 -4.72 12.32
N ALA A 46 -8.80 -4.09 11.30
CA ALA A 46 -8.11 -3.06 10.55
C ALA A 46 -9.09 -2.00 10.09
N SER A 47 -8.63 -0.73 10.07
CA SER A 47 -9.42 0.37 9.51
C SER A 47 -9.42 0.34 7.99
N HIS A 48 -8.26 0.06 7.42
CA HIS A 48 -8.00 0.00 5.99
C HIS A 48 -7.07 -1.17 5.71
N THR A 49 -7.07 -1.63 4.47
CA THR A 49 -6.14 -2.66 4.02
C THR A 49 -5.32 -2.16 2.85
N VAL A 50 -4.05 -2.53 2.84
CA VAL A 50 -3.15 -2.31 1.72
C VAL A 50 -2.77 -3.66 1.16
N GLU A 51 -3.07 -3.91 -0.10
CA GLU A 51 -2.64 -5.13 -0.78
C GLU A 51 -1.51 -4.80 -1.74
N ILE A 52 -0.49 -5.63 -1.74
CA ILE A 52 0.67 -5.49 -2.62
C ILE A 52 0.85 -6.77 -3.39
N TRP A 53 0.91 -6.63 -4.72
CA TRP A 53 1.15 -7.71 -5.66
C TRP A 53 2.46 -7.42 -6.37
N GLY A 54 3.48 -8.19 -6.06
CA GLY A 54 4.76 -8.09 -6.73
C GLY A 54 4.96 -9.26 -7.67
N ASN A 55 5.45 -8.96 -8.87
CA ASN A 55 5.72 -9.97 -9.87
C ASN A 55 7.17 -9.85 -10.35
N PRO A 56 8.13 -10.38 -9.58
CA PRO A 56 9.52 -10.39 -9.99
C PRO A 56 9.74 -11.38 -11.13
N PRO A 57 10.77 -11.18 -11.96
CA PRO A 57 11.08 -12.12 -13.03
C PRO A 57 11.53 -13.47 -12.44
N ALA A 58 11.16 -14.57 -13.12
CA ALA A 58 11.51 -15.91 -12.70
C ALA A 58 13.04 -16.15 -12.63
N ALA A 59 13.83 -15.35 -13.35
CA ALA A 59 15.29 -15.45 -13.40
C ALA A 59 15.99 -14.43 -12.51
N SER A 60 15.29 -13.84 -11.53
CA SER A 60 15.90 -12.87 -10.62
C SER A 60 16.96 -13.55 -9.74
N LEU A 61 18.16 -12.98 -9.70
CA LEU A 61 19.22 -13.45 -8.80
C LEU A 61 18.87 -13.23 -7.33
N ALA A 62 18.02 -12.24 -7.05
CA ALA A 62 17.57 -11.94 -5.69
C ALA A 62 16.46 -12.90 -5.22
N GLY A 63 15.86 -13.65 -6.15
CA GLY A 63 14.74 -14.52 -5.85
C GLY A 63 13.42 -13.74 -5.77
N ASP A 64 12.38 -14.41 -5.30
CA ASP A 64 11.08 -13.80 -5.11
C ASP A 64 11.08 -12.82 -3.94
N ILE A 65 10.07 -11.96 -3.89
CA ILE A 65 9.82 -11.11 -2.73
C ILE A 65 9.36 -12.01 -1.59
N ALA A 66 10.20 -12.16 -0.58
CA ALA A 66 9.91 -13.04 0.57
C ALA A 66 9.03 -12.35 1.62
N GLY A 67 9.12 -11.02 1.74
CA GLY A 67 8.35 -10.28 2.71
C GLY A 67 8.22 -8.81 2.40
N VAL A 68 7.11 -8.24 2.84
CA VAL A 68 6.86 -6.80 2.88
C VAL A 68 6.44 -6.49 4.31
N PRO A 69 7.36 -5.96 5.16
CA PRO A 69 7.06 -5.80 6.59
C PRO A 69 6.06 -4.69 6.89
N GLY A 70 5.82 -3.78 5.97
CA GLY A 70 4.88 -2.69 6.19
C GLY A 70 4.98 -1.63 5.11
N ILE A 71 4.38 -0.49 5.38
CA ILE A 71 4.42 0.70 4.53
C ILE A 71 5.02 1.82 5.33
N VAL A 72 5.87 2.62 4.71
CA VAL A 72 6.40 3.84 5.31
C VAL A 72 5.95 5.05 4.49
N ALA A 73 5.90 6.21 5.11
CA ALA A 73 5.49 7.44 4.48
C ALA A 73 6.51 8.54 4.73
N LYS A 74 6.67 9.45 3.77
CA LYS A 74 7.52 10.65 3.87
C LYS A 74 6.72 11.85 3.44
N GLU A 75 6.72 12.88 4.28
CA GLU A 75 6.03 14.13 3.97
C GLU A 75 6.73 14.90 2.84
N SER A 76 8.06 14.85 2.82
CA SER A 76 8.88 15.54 1.83
C SER A 76 10.14 14.73 1.54
N ASP A 77 10.89 15.17 0.53
CA ASP A 77 12.14 14.55 0.12
C ASP A 77 13.18 14.49 1.25
N THR A 78 13.18 15.49 2.11
CA THR A 78 14.13 15.61 3.21
C THR A 78 13.58 15.11 4.55
N ALA A 79 12.31 14.75 4.63
CA ALA A 79 11.69 14.27 5.86
C ALA A 79 12.13 12.84 6.17
N LEU A 80 12.08 12.48 7.46
CA LEU A 80 12.31 11.11 7.88
C LEU A 80 11.13 10.23 7.48
N ARG A 81 11.43 8.97 7.17
CA ARG A 81 10.40 7.97 6.92
C ARG A 81 9.71 7.60 8.22
N ARG A 82 8.39 7.53 8.16
CA ARG A 82 7.57 7.12 9.30
C ARG A 82 6.72 5.92 8.91
N PRO A 83 6.75 4.83 9.69
CA PRO A 83 5.92 3.68 9.37
C PRO A 83 4.44 3.95 9.64
N LEU A 84 3.57 3.38 8.81
CA LEU A 84 2.18 3.22 9.14
C LEU A 84 2.04 2.09 10.14
N ILE A 85 1.10 2.22 11.06
CA ILE A 85 0.92 1.26 12.14
C ILE A 85 -0.07 0.20 11.69
N GLY A 86 0.39 -1.05 11.62
CA GLY A 86 -0.42 -2.16 11.16
C GLY A 86 0.34 -3.47 11.21
N THR A 87 -0.31 -4.51 10.68
CA THR A 87 0.24 -5.86 10.64
C THR A 87 0.30 -6.34 9.20
N ALA A 88 1.47 -6.83 8.79
CA ALA A 88 1.69 -7.35 7.44
C ALA A 88 1.66 -8.87 7.46
N VAL A 89 1.00 -9.46 6.46
CA VAL A 89 0.88 -10.90 6.27
C VAL A 89 1.21 -11.23 4.82
N LYS A 90 1.99 -12.28 4.61
CA LYS A 90 2.20 -12.85 3.28
C LYS A 90 1.03 -13.79 2.98
N VAL A 91 0.27 -13.49 1.93
CA VAL A 91 -0.88 -14.30 1.53
C VAL A 91 -0.43 -15.46 0.64
N LEU A 92 0.29 -15.11 -0.43
CA LEU A 92 0.83 -16.06 -1.40
C LEU A 92 2.16 -15.50 -1.91
N GLY A 93 2.84 -16.22 -2.79
CA GLY A 93 4.04 -15.72 -3.45
C GLY A 93 3.76 -14.41 -4.18
N GLY A 94 4.46 -13.35 -3.77
CA GLY A 94 4.29 -12.01 -4.35
C GLY A 94 3.06 -11.25 -3.91
N HIS A 95 2.18 -11.83 -3.07
CA HIS A 95 0.98 -11.17 -2.58
C HIS A 95 1.06 -10.95 -1.07
N PHE A 96 0.93 -9.70 -0.64
CA PHE A 96 1.04 -9.28 0.75
C PHE A 96 -0.17 -8.43 1.14
N LEU A 97 -0.65 -8.63 2.34
CA LEU A 97 -1.76 -7.86 2.91
C LEU A 97 -1.27 -7.14 4.15
N ILE A 98 -1.53 -5.85 4.23
CA ILE A 98 -1.23 -5.05 5.42
C ILE A 98 -2.54 -4.51 5.95
N GLY A 99 -2.89 -4.92 7.16
CA GLY A 99 -4.04 -4.37 7.88
C GLY A 99 -3.59 -3.18 8.70
N LEU A 100 -4.05 -1.98 8.37
CA LEU A 100 -3.76 -0.79 9.16
C LEU A 100 -4.60 -0.80 10.43
N SER A 101 -3.97 -0.53 11.56
CA SER A 101 -4.62 -0.62 12.88
C SER A 101 -5.90 0.21 12.96
N ASP A 102 -6.95 -0.37 13.54
CA ASP A 102 -8.22 0.30 13.77
C ASP A 102 -8.32 0.97 15.14
N ARG A 103 -7.26 0.88 15.96
CA ARG A 103 -7.20 1.61 17.23
C ARG A 103 -7.22 3.11 16.93
N GLU A 104 -7.99 3.86 17.70
CA GLU A 104 -8.27 5.27 17.39
C GLU A 104 -7.01 6.10 17.16
N ALA A 105 -6.04 6.02 18.06
CA ALA A 105 -4.80 6.78 17.94
C ALA A 105 -3.98 6.37 16.71
N ASP A 106 -3.95 5.07 16.41
CA ASP A 106 -3.23 4.54 15.26
C ASP A 106 -3.92 4.94 13.96
N ARG A 107 -5.24 4.88 13.93
CA ARG A 107 -6.05 5.27 12.78
C ARG A 107 -5.83 6.74 12.43
N VAL A 108 -5.87 7.61 13.43
CA VAL A 108 -5.62 9.04 13.23
C VAL A 108 -4.23 9.27 12.67
N HIS A 109 -3.20 8.62 13.25
CA HIS A 109 -1.83 8.73 12.77
C HIS A 109 -1.71 8.26 11.31
N ASN A 110 -2.24 7.08 11.01
CA ASN A 110 -2.13 6.49 9.67
C ASN A 110 -2.81 7.35 8.60
N LEU A 111 -4.02 7.83 8.88
CA LEU A 111 -4.75 8.68 7.94
C LEU A 111 -4.06 10.01 7.73
N GLN A 112 -3.54 10.61 8.79
CA GLN A 112 -2.79 11.85 8.70
C GLN A 112 -1.53 11.67 7.83
N MET A 113 -0.79 10.59 8.06
CA MET A 113 0.40 10.30 7.27
C MET A 113 0.06 10.06 5.80
N LEU A 114 -1.00 9.31 5.52
CA LEU A 114 -1.43 9.08 4.15
C LEU A 114 -1.86 10.37 3.44
N LYS A 115 -2.50 11.29 4.16
CA LYS A 115 -2.91 12.59 3.59
C LYS A 115 -1.74 13.52 3.35
N ALA A 116 -0.84 13.62 4.33
CA ALA A 116 0.22 14.63 4.33
C ALA A 116 1.45 14.22 3.51
N SER A 117 1.65 12.92 3.29
CA SER A 117 2.90 12.43 2.71
C SER A 117 2.92 12.59 1.20
N ALA A 118 4.03 13.10 0.67
CA ALA A 118 4.27 13.18 -0.76
C ALA A 118 4.79 11.86 -1.34
N TRP A 119 5.33 10.97 -0.49
CA TRP A 119 5.95 9.72 -0.89
C TRP A 119 5.45 8.58 -0.02
N LEU A 120 5.23 7.42 -0.65
CA LEU A 120 5.00 6.15 0.06
C LEU A 120 6.14 5.20 -0.26
N GLY A 121 6.61 4.48 0.74
CA GLY A 121 7.67 3.50 0.60
C GLY A 121 7.19 2.09 0.92
N ILE A 122 7.63 1.14 0.11
CA ILE A 122 7.34 -0.27 0.30
C ILE A 122 8.66 -0.98 0.54
N PRO A 123 9.04 -1.22 1.82
CA PRO A 123 10.20 -2.03 2.13
C PRO A 123 9.96 -3.48 1.70
N MET A 124 10.97 -4.09 1.12
CA MET A 124 10.88 -5.47 0.62
C MET A 124 12.09 -6.27 1.08
N VAL A 125 11.85 -7.54 1.37
CA VAL A 125 12.90 -8.51 1.65
C VAL A 125 12.82 -9.60 0.58
N TYR A 126 13.90 -9.82 -0.14
CA TYR A 126 13.97 -10.86 -1.17
C TYR A 126 14.36 -12.22 -0.58
N GLY A 127 14.16 -13.28 -1.36
CA GLY A 127 14.49 -14.65 -0.94
C GLY A 127 15.96 -14.86 -0.56
N ASN A 128 16.88 -14.10 -1.16
CA ASN A 128 18.31 -14.11 -0.81
C ASN A 128 18.64 -13.23 0.40
N LYS A 129 17.63 -12.73 1.12
CA LYS A 129 17.74 -11.84 2.29
C LYS A 129 18.21 -10.41 1.98
N GLN A 130 18.40 -10.06 0.72
CA GLN A 130 18.64 -8.67 0.34
C GLN A 130 17.40 -7.83 0.62
N ARG A 131 17.63 -6.57 1.01
CA ARG A 131 16.56 -5.62 1.32
C ARG A 131 16.56 -4.51 0.30
N ALA A 132 15.35 -4.05 -0.05
CA ALA A 132 15.14 -2.93 -0.92
C ALA A 132 13.94 -2.13 -0.43
N ILE A 133 13.83 -0.90 -0.89
CA ILE A 133 12.65 -0.09 -0.66
C ILE A 133 12.22 0.52 -1.99
N LEU A 134 10.98 0.32 -2.34
CA LEU A 134 10.37 0.99 -3.49
C LEU A 134 9.69 2.25 -2.97
N VAL A 135 10.08 3.39 -3.50
CA VAL A 135 9.51 4.68 -3.12
C VAL A 135 8.66 5.19 -4.27
N ILE A 136 7.40 5.50 -3.96
CA ILE A 136 6.43 5.96 -4.97
C ILE A 136 6.02 7.38 -4.62
N GLU A 137 6.28 8.31 -5.52
CA GLU A 137 5.82 9.68 -5.39
C GLU A 137 4.34 9.76 -5.75
N LYS A 138 3.56 10.49 -4.95
CA LYS A 138 2.17 10.77 -5.30
C LYS A 138 2.06 11.67 -6.53
N GLY A 139 2.81 12.75 -6.56
CA GLY A 139 2.68 13.78 -7.57
C GLY A 139 1.28 14.40 -7.59
N ALA A 140 0.98 15.21 -8.59
CA ALA A 140 -0.33 15.85 -8.71
C ALA A 140 -1.46 14.82 -8.88
N THR A 141 -1.22 13.78 -9.65
CA THR A 141 -2.21 12.71 -9.86
C THR A 141 -2.49 11.94 -8.58
N GLY A 142 -1.44 11.55 -7.85
CA GLY A 142 -1.58 10.82 -6.59
C GLY A 142 -2.27 11.65 -5.52
N GLU A 143 -1.93 12.93 -5.40
CA GLU A 143 -2.59 13.83 -4.45
C GLU A 143 -4.09 13.90 -4.70
N ARG A 144 -4.51 14.01 -5.96
CA ARG A 144 -5.91 14.06 -6.34
C ARG A 144 -6.61 12.72 -6.05
N VAL A 145 -5.96 11.60 -6.37
CA VAL A 145 -6.51 10.27 -6.15
C VAL A 145 -6.76 10.03 -4.66
N PHE A 146 -5.79 10.38 -3.81
CA PHE A 146 -5.95 10.26 -2.36
C PHE A 146 -7.05 11.19 -1.83
N ALA A 147 -7.10 12.44 -2.30
CA ALA A 147 -8.14 13.38 -1.89
C ALA A 147 -9.54 12.86 -2.25
N ASP A 148 -9.72 12.33 -3.45
CA ASP A 148 -11.00 11.76 -3.88
C ASP A 148 -11.40 10.56 -3.01
N ALA A 149 -10.44 9.69 -2.70
CA ALA A 149 -10.69 8.51 -1.87
C ALA A 149 -11.09 8.92 -0.44
N PHE A 150 -10.33 9.80 0.19
CA PHE A 150 -10.67 10.27 1.55
C PHE A 150 -12.02 10.95 1.60
N LYS A 151 -12.38 11.71 0.57
CA LYS A 151 -13.70 12.31 0.47
C LYS A 151 -14.79 11.24 0.37
N ALA A 152 -14.60 10.24 -0.47
CA ALA A 152 -15.54 9.14 -0.62
C ALA A 152 -15.69 8.31 0.66
N TRP A 153 -14.61 8.13 1.39
CA TRP A 153 -14.58 7.40 2.66
C TRP A 153 -15.05 8.26 3.84
N LYS A 154 -15.29 9.54 3.63
CA LYS A 154 -15.69 10.52 4.67
C LYS A 154 -14.65 10.61 5.79
N GLN A 155 -13.39 10.71 5.41
CA GLN A 155 -12.29 10.72 6.37
C GLN A 155 -11.32 11.89 6.21
#